data_4abc11c52a1eabc60bf40e0e2388b679
#
_entry.id   4abc11c52a1eabc60bf40e0e2388b679
#
_cell.length_a   1.000
_cell.length_b   1.000
_cell.length_c   1.000
_cell.angle_alpha   90.00
_cell.angle_beta   90.00
_cell.angle_gamma   90.00
#
_symmetry.space_group_name_H-M   'P 1'
#
loop_
_entity.id
_entity.type
_entity.pdbx_description
1 polymer ?
#
loop_
_entity_poly.entity_id
_entity_poly.type
_entity_poly.pdbx_seq_one_letter_code
_entity_poly.pdbx_strand_id
1 'polypeptide(L)'
;ISGDVSANARTEIFKRFQDSSSPRVLVIQPQAAAHGVTLTAANTVVWWGPTSSLETYAQANARVHRSGQRHPSTVVQLAGSGVERHIYNLLDNKIDVHTKIVDLYKDLLE
;
A
#
# COMPACT_ATOMS: atom_id res chain seq x y z
N ILE A 1 -10.40 5.22 4.73
CA ILE A 1 -9.82 5.52 6.06
C ILE A 1 -8.71 6.53 5.90
N SER A 2 -8.84 7.65 6.53
CA SER A 2 -7.83 8.71 6.58
C SER A 2 -7.26 8.82 8.00
N GLY A 3 -6.26 9.71 8.18
CA GLY A 3 -5.68 9.95 9.50
C GLY A 3 -6.64 10.53 10.53
N ASP A 4 -7.76 11.08 10.09
CA ASP A 4 -8.78 11.67 10.98
C ASP A 4 -9.70 10.63 11.61
N VAL A 5 -9.66 9.38 11.15
CA VAL A 5 -10.50 8.31 11.68
C VAL A 5 -9.86 7.78 12.97
N SER A 6 -10.65 7.69 14.04
CA SER A 6 -10.16 7.17 15.31
C SER A 6 -9.72 5.70 15.22
N ALA A 7 -8.86 5.27 16.13
CA ALA A 7 -8.36 3.89 16.15
C ALA A 7 -9.51 2.89 16.31
N ASN A 8 -10.50 3.18 17.15
CA ASN A 8 -11.64 2.29 17.37
C ASN A 8 -12.54 2.19 16.14
N ALA A 9 -12.83 3.32 15.50
CA ALA A 9 -13.63 3.34 14.27
C ALA A 9 -12.89 2.61 13.14
N ARG A 10 -11.57 2.77 13.05
CA ARG A 10 -10.73 2.10 12.08
C ARG A 10 -10.78 0.58 12.24
N THR A 11 -10.65 0.10 13.47
CA THR A 11 -10.71 -1.33 13.77
C THR A 11 -12.06 -1.94 13.36
N GLU A 12 -13.15 -1.22 13.63
CA GLU A 12 -14.48 -1.69 13.24
C GLU A 12 -14.68 -1.73 11.74
N ILE A 13 -14.16 -0.74 11.01
CA ILE A 13 -14.21 -0.71 9.55
C ILE A 13 -13.46 -1.91 8.97
N PHE A 14 -12.26 -2.19 9.45
CA PHE A 14 -11.47 -3.35 9.01
C PHE A 14 -12.21 -4.66 9.27
N LYS A 15 -12.83 -4.80 10.44
CA LYS A 15 -13.56 -5.99 10.80
C LYS A 15 -14.77 -6.22 9.88
N ARG A 16 -15.51 -5.16 9.58
CA ARG A 16 -16.66 -5.25 8.67
C ARG A 16 -16.24 -5.64 7.27
N PHE A 17 -15.13 -5.06 6.78
CA PHE A 17 -14.60 -5.40 5.48
C PHE A 17 -14.16 -6.86 5.42
N GLN A 18 -13.49 -7.36 6.45
CA GLN A 18 -12.93 -8.71 6.46
C GLN A 18 -14.01 -9.77 6.68
N ASP A 19 -15.00 -9.51 7.53
CA ASP A 19 -15.94 -10.52 8.01
C ASP A 19 -17.31 -10.49 7.34
N SER A 20 -17.62 -9.49 6.54
CA SER A 20 -18.91 -9.36 5.89
C SER A 20 -18.78 -9.08 4.40
N SER A 21 -19.87 -9.23 3.67
CA SER A 21 -19.93 -8.97 2.23
C SER A 21 -20.00 -7.48 1.88
N SER A 22 -20.14 -6.62 2.86
CA SER A 22 -20.22 -5.17 2.69
C SER A 22 -19.43 -4.48 3.80
N PRO A 23 -18.56 -3.51 3.45
CA PRO A 23 -18.31 -2.97 2.12
C PRO A 23 -17.46 -3.89 1.24
N ARG A 24 -17.54 -3.73 -0.08
CA ARG A 24 -16.74 -4.50 -1.04
C ARG A 24 -15.43 -3.81 -1.42
N VAL A 25 -15.33 -2.53 -1.16
CA VAL A 25 -14.15 -1.71 -1.45
C VAL A 25 -13.77 -0.95 -0.19
N LEU A 26 -12.49 -1.01 0.13
CA LEU A 26 -11.92 -0.27 1.24
C LEU A 26 -10.93 0.75 0.70
N VAL A 27 -11.17 2.03 0.97
CA VAL A 27 -10.25 3.12 0.62
C VAL A 27 -9.49 3.50 1.88
N ILE A 28 -8.17 3.45 1.81
CA ILE A 28 -7.34 3.56 2.99
C ILE A 28 -6.03 4.28 2.67
N GLN A 29 -5.55 5.11 3.58
CA GLN A 29 -4.19 5.63 3.50
C GLN A 29 -3.19 4.52 3.80
N PRO A 30 -2.10 4.40 3.04
CA PRO A 30 -1.15 3.28 3.21
C PRO A 30 -0.59 3.15 4.63
N GLN A 31 -0.35 4.26 5.30
CA GLN A 31 0.16 4.25 6.67
C GLN A 31 -0.82 3.60 7.66
N ALA A 32 -2.11 3.70 7.41
CA ALA A 32 -3.13 3.05 8.25
C ALA A 32 -3.13 1.53 8.12
N ALA A 33 -2.65 1.00 7.00
CA ALA A 33 -2.52 -0.43 6.76
C ALA A 33 -1.25 -1.02 7.38
N ALA A 34 -0.32 -0.20 7.86
CA ALA A 34 0.98 -0.64 8.36
C ALA A 34 0.91 -1.31 9.74
N HIS A 35 -0.24 -1.33 10.40
CA HIS A 35 -0.39 -1.78 11.79
C HIS A 35 -0.86 -3.22 11.95
N GLY A 36 -0.50 -4.10 11.03
CA GLY A 36 -0.73 -5.53 11.19
C GLY A 36 -2.14 -6.02 10.92
N VAL A 37 -2.99 -5.21 10.28
CA VAL A 37 -4.35 -5.62 9.91
C VAL A 37 -4.34 -6.75 8.89
N THR A 38 -5.36 -7.61 8.96
CA THR A 38 -5.58 -8.67 7.98
C THR A 38 -6.73 -8.27 7.05
N LEU A 39 -6.47 -8.23 5.75
CA LEU A 39 -7.45 -7.84 4.73
C LEU A 39 -7.55 -8.90 3.62
N THR A 40 -7.46 -10.18 4.01
CA THR A 40 -7.47 -11.30 3.06
C THR A 40 -8.84 -11.57 2.44
N ALA A 41 -9.88 -10.87 2.88
CA ALA A 41 -11.18 -10.89 2.18
C ALA A 41 -11.06 -10.24 0.79
N ALA A 42 -10.10 -9.35 0.60
CA ALA A 42 -9.77 -8.81 -0.71
C ALA A 42 -8.65 -9.63 -1.36
N ASN A 43 -8.64 -9.68 -2.67
CA ASN A 43 -7.54 -10.27 -3.44
C ASN A 43 -6.88 -9.27 -4.39
N THR A 44 -7.31 -8.01 -4.36
CA THR A 44 -6.81 -6.97 -5.25
C THR A 44 -6.50 -5.72 -4.44
N VAL A 45 -5.31 -5.18 -4.65
CA VAL A 45 -4.87 -3.91 -4.10
C VAL A 45 -4.71 -2.93 -5.26
N VAL A 46 -5.32 -1.76 -5.14
CA VAL A 46 -5.17 -0.70 -6.14
C VAL A 46 -4.43 0.46 -5.50
N TRP A 47 -3.27 0.79 -6.04
CA TRP A 47 -2.52 1.97 -5.66
C TRP A 47 -2.95 3.14 -6.53
N TRP A 48 -3.54 4.16 -5.91
CA TRP A 48 -3.97 5.37 -6.61
C TRP A 48 -2.77 6.19 -7.10
N GLY A 49 -1.67 6.11 -6.38
CA GLY A 49 -0.40 6.70 -6.72
C GLY A 49 0.69 6.03 -5.90
N PRO A 50 1.97 6.15 -6.30
CA PRO A 50 3.05 5.49 -5.60
C PRO A 50 3.39 6.18 -4.29
N THR A 51 3.74 5.39 -3.28
CA THR A 51 4.41 5.90 -2.09
C THR A 51 5.92 5.95 -2.31
N SER A 52 6.62 6.83 -1.61
CA SER A 52 8.08 6.89 -1.66
C SER A 52 8.75 5.89 -0.70
N SER A 53 7.98 5.24 0.16
CA SER A 53 8.50 4.32 1.17
C SER A 53 8.31 2.87 0.73
N LEU A 54 9.42 2.17 0.52
CA LEU A 54 9.40 0.73 0.22
C LEU A 54 8.73 -0.05 1.35
N GLU A 55 9.01 0.31 2.60
CA GLU A 55 8.41 -0.35 3.76
C GLU A 55 6.89 -0.23 3.75
N THR A 56 6.38 0.98 3.54
CA THR A 56 4.93 1.22 3.46
C THR A 56 4.30 0.42 2.32
N TYR A 57 4.94 0.41 1.16
CA TYR A 57 4.45 -0.33 -0.01
C TYR A 57 4.36 -1.83 0.29
N ALA A 58 5.45 -2.39 0.80
CA ALA A 58 5.51 -3.82 1.10
C ALA A 58 4.52 -4.22 2.20
N GLN A 59 4.43 -3.44 3.26
CA GLN A 59 3.54 -3.72 4.37
C GLN A 59 2.07 -3.63 3.98
N ALA A 60 1.70 -2.62 3.20
CA ALA A 60 0.31 -2.46 2.76
C ALA A 60 -0.12 -3.62 1.85
N ASN A 61 0.73 -4.01 0.89
CA ASN A 61 0.43 -5.14 0.02
C ASN A 61 0.33 -6.46 0.81
N ALA A 62 1.12 -6.60 1.87
CA ALA A 62 1.12 -7.80 2.70
C ALA A 62 -0.16 -7.97 3.54
N ARG A 63 -0.99 -6.94 3.70
CA ARG A 63 -2.28 -7.08 4.39
C ARG A 63 -3.26 -7.93 3.60
N VAL A 64 -3.14 -7.94 2.28
CA VAL A 64 -3.97 -8.73 1.37
C VAL A 64 -3.28 -10.03 0.99
N HIS A 65 -2.00 -9.98 0.62
CA HIS A 65 -1.21 -11.14 0.22
C HIS A 65 -0.48 -11.72 1.44
N ARG A 66 -1.17 -12.62 2.15
CA ARG A 66 -0.63 -13.25 3.36
C ARG A 66 -1.36 -14.57 3.64
N SER A 67 -0.97 -15.27 4.72
CA SER A 67 -1.64 -16.50 5.16
C SER A 67 -3.15 -16.29 5.33
N GLY A 68 -3.93 -17.20 4.79
CA GLY A 68 -5.40 -17.10 4.78
C GLY A 68 -5.96 -16.56 3.48
N GLN A 69 -5.12 -16.07 2.55
CA GLN A 69 -5.57 -15.66 1.23
C GLN A 69 -5.93 -16.87 0.38
N ARG A 70 -7.17 -16.92 -0.12
CA ARG A 70 -7.69 -18.04 -0.90
C ARG A 70 -7.53 -17.88 -2.40
N HIS A 71 -7.19 -16.68 -2.86
CA HIS A 71 -7.13 -16.35 -4.27
C HIS A 71 -5.78 -15.72 -4.62
N PRO A 72 -5.33 -15.83 -5.88
CA PRO A 72 -4.16 -15.08 -6.31
C PRO A 72 -4.34 -13.60 -6.06
N SER A 73 -3.33 -12.96 -5.49
CA SER A 73 -3.36 -11.53 -5.21
C SER A 73 -2.90 -10.74 -6.43
N THR A 74 -3.61 -9.67 -6.73
CA THR A 74 -3.28 -8.75 -7.83
C THR A 74 -3.01 -7.36 -7.25
N VAL A 75 -1.92 -6.75 -7.68
CA VAL A 75 -1.59 -5.36 -7.34
C VAL A 75 -1.70 -4.53 -8.60
N VAL A 76 -2.61 -3.55 -8.59
CA VAL A 76 -2.82 -2.62 -9.70
C VAL A 76 -2.18 -1.29 -9.33
N GLN A 77 -1.36 -0.77 -10.22
CA GLN A 77 -0.63 0.48 -10.01
C GLN A 77 -1.16 1.52 -11.00
N LEU A 78 -1.80 2.57 -10.48
CA LEU A 78 -2.26 3.69 -11.31
C LEU A 78 -1.14 4.73 -11.38
N ALA A 79 -0.68 5.01 -12.60
CA ALA A 79 0.40 5.96 -12.84
C ALA A 79 -0.10 7.07 -13.76
N GLY A 80 -0.05 8.31 -13.29
CA GLY A 80 -0.45 9.47 -14.07
C GLY A 80 0.70 10.09 -14.87
N SER A 81 1.92 9.56 -14.73
CA SER A 81 3.10 10.10 -15.40
C SER A 81 4.18 9.04 -15.52
N GLY A 82 5.20 9.33 -16.35
CA GLY A 82 6.39 8.46 -16.44
C GLY A 82 7.20 8.43 -15.15
N VAL A 83 7.19 9.53 -14.38
CA VAL A 83 7.86 9.60 -13.08
C VAL A 83 7.21 8.63 -12.11
N GLU A 84 5.89 8.62 -12.03
CA GLU A 84 5.17 7.69 -11.15
C GLU A 84 5.40 6.24 -11.55
N ARG A 85 5.40 5.95 -12.83
CA ARG A 85 5.70 4.61 -13.33
C ARG A 85 7.10 4.17 -12.92
N HIS A 86 8.06 5.08 -13.00
CA HIS A 86 9.44 4.80 -12.58
C HIS A 86 9.51 4.50 -11.07
N ILE A 87 8.76 5.26 -10.26
CA ILE A 87 8.71 5.02 -8.82
C ILE A 87 8.17 3.62 -8.52
N TYR A 88 7.09 3.20 -9.17
CA TYR A 88 6.58 1.84 -9.01
C TYR A 88 7.61 0.78 -9.38
N ASN A 89 8.37 1.01 -10.46
CA ASN A 89 9.43 0.08 -10.86
C ASN A 89 10.49 -0.05 -9.78
N LEU A 90 10.88 1.05 -9.14
CA LEU A 90 11.83 1.02 -8.03
C LEU A 90 11.27 0.21 -6.86
N LEU A 91 10.00 0.44 -6.51
CA LEU A 91 9.35 -0.28 -5.41
C LEU A 91 9.24 -1.78 -5.71
N ASP A 92 8.87 -2.15 -6.92
CA ASP A 92 8.75 -3.55 -7.33
C ASP A 92 10.11 -4.27 -7.30
N ASN A 93 11.19 -3.54 -7.53
CA ASN A 93 12.55 -4.07 -7.44
C ASN A 93 13.16 -3.92 -6.04
N LYS A 94 12.33 -3.58 -5.06
CA LYS A 94 12.72 -3.43 -3.64
C LYS A 94 13.79 -2.37 -3.43
N ILE A 95 13.72 -1.28 -4.20
CA ILE A 95 14.61 -0.14 -4.07
C ILE A 95 13.87 0.96 -3.31
N ASP A 96 14.45 1.45 -2.24
CA ASP A 96 13.87 2.56 -1.49
C ASP A 96 14.02 3.85 -2.29
N VAL A 97 12.88 4.42 -2.68
CA VAL A 97 12.83 5.62 -3.51
C VAL A 97 13.48 6.80 -2.80
N HIS A 98 13.27 6.92 -1.49
CA HIS A 98 13.86 8.02 -0.72
C HIS A 98 15.40 7.96 -0.77
N THR A 99 15.97 6.81 -0.54
CA THR A 99 17.42 6.61 -0.60
C THR A 99 17.94 6.92 -2.00
N LYS A 100 17.23 6.49 -3.04
CA LYS A 100 17.61 6.73 -4.42
C LYS A 100 17.65 8.23 -4.75
N ILE A 101 16.65 8.97 -4.28
CA ILE A 101 16.60 10.41 -4.47
C ILE A 101 17.75 11.11 -3.76
N VAL A 102 18.05 10.71 -2.53
CA VAL A 102 19.17 11.25 -1.76
C VAL A 102 20.49 10.98 -2.47
N ASP A 103 20.69 9.77 -2.99
CA ASP A 103 21.93 9.43 -3.71
C ASP A 103 22.08 10.26 -4.99
N LEU A 104 21.01 10.44 -5.74
CA LEU A 104 21.03 11.30 -6.93
C LEU A 104 21.38 12.75 -6.59
N TYR A 105 20.85 13.24 -5.45
CA TYR A 105 21.12 14.60 -5.01
C TYR A 105 22.60 14.77 -4.63
N LYS A 106 23.18 13.77 -3.97
CA LYS A 106 24.60 13.78 -3.63
C LYS A 106 25.47 13.79 -4.88
N ASP A 107 25.13 12.99 -5.88
CA ASP A 107 25.88 12.95 -7.15
C ASP A 107 25.86 14.30 -7.86
N LEU A 108 24.75 15.03 -7.78
CA LEU A 108 24.63 16.35 -8.39
C LEU A 108 25.46 17.43 -7.65
N LEU A 109 25.73 17.24 -6.36
CA LEU A 109 26.49 18.19 -5.54
C LEU A 109 27.98 17.96 -5.58
N GLU A 110 28.41 16.82 -6.06
CA GLU A 110 29.81 16.51 -6.28
C GLU A 110 30.22 16.94 -7.69
#